data_2422e8d2e3c961c2110dc76146608c14
#
_entry.id   2422e8d2e3c961c2110dc76146608c14
#
_cell.length_a   1.000
_cell.length_b   1.000
_cell.length_c   1.000
_cell.angle_alpha   90.00
_cell.angle_beta   90.00
_cell.angle_gamma   90.00
#
_symmetry.space_group_name_H-M   'P 1'
#
loop_
_entity.id
_entity.type
_entity.pdbx_description
1 polymer ?
#
loop_
_entity_poly.entity_id
_entity_poly.type
_entity_poly.pdbx_seq_one_letter_code
_entity_poly.pdbx_strand_id
1 'polypeptide(L)'
;MNEYNKPMGYWIRQYSVDGMALSNPVYVDAKDVIFLYTKHRPSQVREMSDMSPTITRIRDANEFMIAVSVKERIAACLSVFIKKQLPTTGIGRQNGSVPGPHQDYQGKSIAPGMIKELNAGDEIQVVNPTGQATDAASYIKLQQRLVGAGQGISYEATSRDMSESNYSSTRQGIIEDDMTYAEEKEMLMEVMDEIYETFIISLWLAGELDAKDFWDNKDKYFEHAWITAPKKWIDPQKEANANKIALNTGQKTFKQIAAENGTDWKTQVDDIAEVLQYAKEEHGIDLGGVILGQAVQQQTAPAQQTETPAAGSGADSSTPGKAE
;
A
#
# COMPACT_ATOMS: atom_id res chain seq x y z
N MET A 1 -15.95 -10.72 32.19
CA MET A 1 -16.71 -11.44 31.17
C MET A 1 -17.90 -12.07 31.78
N ASN A 2 -19.02 -12.16 31.08
CA ASN A 2 -20.20 -12.92 31.49
C ASN A 2 -20.08 -14.39 31.00
N GLU A 3 -21.08 -15.21 31.30
CA GLU A 3 -21.17 -16.64 30.93
C GLU A 3 -21.12 -16.87 29.39
N TYR A 4 -21.42 -15.85 28.60
CA TYR A 4 -21.41 -15.86 27.12
C TYR A 4 -20.16 -15.25 26.51
N ASN A 5 -19.08 -15.08 27.28
CA ASN A 5 -17.83 -14.42 26.88
C ASN A 5 -17.98 -12.95 26.41
N LYS A 6 -19.08 -12.28 26.79
CA LYS A 6 -19.23 -10.86 26.55
C LYS A 6 -18.41 -10.08 27.58
N PRO A 7 -17.56 -9.13 27.18
CA PRO A 7 -16.83 -8.28 28.12
C PRO A 7 -17.81 -7.43 28.94
N MET A 8 -17.61 -7.40 30.25
CA MET A 8 -18.39 -6.59 31.19
C MET A 8 -17.67 -5.30 31.56
N GLY A 9 -16.35 -5.30 31.49
CA GLY A 9 -15.52 -4.13 31.75
C GLY A 9 -14.04 -4.47 31.63
N TYR A 10 -13.26 -3.44 31.73
CA TYR A 10 -11.81 -3.48 31.53
C TYR A 10 -11.09 -2.86 32.71
N TRP A 11 -9.95 -3.43 33.06
CA TRP A 11 -9.02 -2.85 34.01
C TRP A 11 -7.94 -2.09 33.26
N ILE A 12 -7.99 -0.76 33.31
CA ILE A 12 -7.07 0.13 32.60
C ILE A 12 -6.00 0.65 33.55
N ARG A 13 -4.74 0.51 33.17
CA ARG A 13 -3.59 1.02 33.92
C ARG A 13 -2.85 2.04 33.08
N GLN A 14 -2.51 3.16 33.68
CA GLN A 14 -1.66 4.15 33.06
C GLN A 14 -0.18 3.77 33.19
N TYR A 15 0.56 3.97 32.13
CA TYR A 15 2.01 3.80 32.08
C TYR A 15 2.68 5.11 31.70
N SER A 16 3.90 5.36 32.24
CA SER A 16 4.75 6.42 31.75
C SER A 16 5.36 6.08 30.39
N VAL A 17 5.93 7.06 29.74
CA VAL A 17 6.68 6.87 28.48
C VAL A 17 7.82 5.85 28.67
N ASP A 18 8.39 5.76 29.86
CA ASP A 18 9.46 4.82 30.21
C ASP A 18 8.94 3.40 30.56
N GLY A 19 7.64 3.14 30.39
CA GLY A 19 7.03 1.84 30.63
C GLY A 19 6.75 1.53 32.11
N MET A 20 6.93 2.49 33.01
CA MET A 20 6.59 2.32 34.44
C MET A 20 5.09 2.55 34.66
N ALA A 21 4.47 1.70 35.46
CA ALA A 21 3.07 1.85 35.84
C ALA A 21 2.91 3.08 36.77
N LEU A 22 2.08 4.05 36.34
CA LEU A 22 1.84 5.31 37.06
C LEU A 22 0.76 5.20 38.12
N SER A 23 -0.20 4.26 37.97
CA SER A 23 -1.35 4.14 38.86
C SER A 23 -1.77 2.71 39.05
N ASN A 24 -2.59 2.47 40.07
CA ASN A 24 -3.35 1.25 40.20
C ASN A 24 -4.36 1.13 39.05
N PRO A 25 -4.67 -0.10 38.58
CA PRO A 25 -5.65 -0.29 37.54
C PRO A 25 -7.03 0.23 37.97
N VAL A 26 -7.67 0.99 37.10
CA VAL A 26 -9.04 1.51 37.27
C VAL A 26 -9.98 0.64 36.44
N TYR A 27 -11.10 0.25 37.07
CA TYR A 27 -12.15 -0.48 36.37
C TYR A 27 -13.01 0.49 35.56
N VAL A 28 -13.25 0.16 34.30
CA VAL A 28 -14.13 0.91 33.38
C VAL A 28 -15.13 -0.09 32.78
N ASP A 29 -16.42 0.26 32.80
CA ASP A 29 -17.46 -0.57 32.21
C ASP A 29 -17.22 -0.74 30.68
N ALA A 30 -17.57 -1.92 30.17
CA ALA A 30 -17.39 -2.20 28.73
C ALA A 30 -18.19 -1.27 27.82
N LYS A 31 -19.32 -0.73 28.29
CA LYS A 31 -20.13 0.24 27.56
C LYS A 31 -19.44 1.59 27.32
N ASP A 32 -18.45 1.93 28.15
CA ASP A 32 -17.69 3.18 28.09
C ASP A 32 -16.33 2.98 27.41
N VAL A 33 -16.11 1.81 26.78
CA VAL A 33 -14.85 1.44 26.15
C VAL A 33 -15.10 0.87 24.75
N ILE A 34 -14.63 1.53 23.74
CA ILE A 34 -14.56 0.99 22.38
C ILE A 34 -13.29 0.14 22.30
N PHE A 35 -13.45 -1.18 22.25
CA PHE A 35 -12.32 -2.10 22.14
C PHE A 35 -12.24 -2.64 20.72
N LEU A 36 -11.45 -1.94 19.90
CA LEU A 36 -11.25 -2.24 18.49
C LEU A 36 -10.30 -3.44 18.33
N TYR A 37 -10.75 -4.51 17.69
CA TYR A 37 -9.91 -5.65 17.32
C TYR A 37 -10.60 -6.54 16.29
N THR A 38 -9.82 -7.19 15.45
CA THR A 38 -10.31 -8.14 14.45
C THR A 38 -10.59 -9.50 15.09
N LYS A 39 -11.81 -9.97 14.94
CA LYS A 39 -12.28 -11.21 15.55
C LYS A 39 -12.26 -12.36 14.55
N HIS A 40 -11.25 -13.22 14.62
CA HIS A 40 -11.12 -14.37 13.71
C HIS A 40 -11.92 -15.61 14.14
N ARG A 41 -12.37 -15.67 15.40
CA ARG A 41 -13.17 -16.79 15.93
C ARG A 41 -14.14 -16.34 17.01
N PRO A 42 -15.31 -16.98 17.15
CA PRO A 42 -16.35 -16.54 18.10
C PRO A 42 -15.91 -16.44 19.57
N SER A 43 -15.01 -17.32 20.02
CA SER A 43 -14.52 -17.34 21.40
C SER A 43 -13.31 -16.43 21.64
N GLN A 44 -12.89 -15.66 20.66
CA GLN A 44 -11.74 -14.76 20.78
C GLN A 44 -12.10 -13.55 21.63
N VAL A 45 -11.26 -13.28 22.63
CA VAL A 45 -11.46 -12.21 23.61
C VAL A 45 -10.46 -11.08 23.43
N ARG A 46 -9.33 -11.37 22.81
CA ARG A 46 -8.26 -10.43 22.49
C ARG A 46 -7.78 -10.67 21.09
N GLU A 47 -7.31 -9.61 20.48
CA GLU A 47 -6.70 -9.67 19.18
C GLU A 47 -5.42 -10.52 19.20
N MET A 48 -5.23 -11.27 18.12
CA MET A 48 -3.91 -11.76 17.71
C MET A 48 -3.38 -10.78 16.69
N SER A 49 -2.16 -10.33 16.87
CA SER A 49 -1.53 -9.43 15.89
C SER A 49 -1.55 -10.05 14.49
N ASP A 50 -1.97 -9.29 13.50
CA ASP A 50 -1.95 -9.69 12.08
C ASP A 50 -0.53 -10.00 11.59
N MET A 51 0.49 -9.47 12.28
CA MET A 51 1.90 -9.81 12.07
C MET A 51 2.26 -11.22 12.54
N SER A 52 1.39 -11.89 13.30
CA SER A 52 1.65 -13.21 13.90
C SER A 52 2.17 -14.26 12.92
N PRO A 53 1.60 -14.44 11.70
CA PRO A 53 2.08 -15.42 10.74
C PRO A 53 3.40 -15.01 10.05
N THR A 54 3.77 -13.74 10.08
CA THR A 54 4.86 -13.17 9.29
C THR A 54 6.07 -12.77 10.12
N ILE A 55 5.93 -12.59 11.43
CA ILE A 55 6.99 -12.08 12.31
C ILE A 55 8.26 -12.95 12.29
N THR A 56 8.11 -14.27 12.21
CA THR A 56 9.26 -15.19 12.10
C THR A 56 9.99 -15.02 10.77
N ARG A 57 9.24 -14.79 9.67
CA ARG A 57 9.79 -14.55 8.35
C ARG A 57 10.57 -13.23 8.28
N ILE A 58 10.05 -12.19 8.91
CA ILE A 58 10.71 -10.88 9.00
C ILE A 58 12.03 -11.02 9.76
N ARG A 59 12.02 -11.75 10.90
CA ARG A 59 13.23 -12.02 11.67
C ARG A 59 14.26 -12.79 10.84
N ASP A 60 13.85 -13.88 10.21
CA ASP A 60 14.75 -14.72 9.41
C ASP A 60 15.34 -13.95 8.22
N ALA A 61 14.54 -13.08 7.56
CA ALA A 61 15.03 -12.20 6.51
C ALA A 61 16.06 -11.19 7.02
N ASN A 62 15.84 -10.61 8.21
CA ASN A 62 16.78 -9.69 8.82
C ASN A 62 18.10 -10.38 9.23
N GLU A 63 18.01 -11.54 9.87
CA GLU A 63 19.19 -12.34 10.24
C GLU A 63 20.00 -12.77 8.99
N PHE A 64 19.31 -13.15 7.91
CA PHE A 64 19.94 -13.46 6.65
C PHE A 64 20.66 -12.26 6.04
N MET A 65 20.04 -11.06 6.03
CA MET A 65 20.67 -9.85 5.52
C MET A 65 21.93 -9.48 6.32
N ILE A 66 21.88 -9.64 7.64
CA ILE A 66 23.05 -9.44 8.50
C ILE A 66 24.16 -10.43 8.13
N ALA A 67 23.84 -11.72 7.99
CA ALA A 67 24.82 -12.76 7.64
C ALA A 67 25.44 -12.51 6.26
N VAL A 68 24.66 -12.13 5.25
CA VAL A 68 25.17 -11.75 3.92
C VAL A 68 26.07 -10.51 4.02
N SER A 69 25.69 -9.49 4.75
CA SER A 69 26.48 -8.28 4.93
C SER A 69 27.82 -8.58 5.62
N VAL A 70 27.84 -9.48 6.62
CA VAL A 70 29.08 -9.94 7.26
C VAL A 70 29.93 -10.74 6.26
N LYS A 71 29.34 -11.66 5.49
CA LYS A 71 30.02 -12.43 4.46
C LYS A 71 30.71 -11.52 3.45
N GLU A 72 29.98 -10.53 2.91
CA GLU A 72 30.52 -9.57 1.93
C GLU A 72 31.65 -8.71 2.51
N ARG A 73 31.52 -8.29 3.78
CA ARG A 73 32.61 -7.56 4.46
C ARG A 73 33.85 -8.43 4.63
N ILE A 74 33.69 -9.69 5.00
CA ILE A 74 34.83 -10.64 5.11
C ILE A 74 35.44 -10.89 3.74
N ALA A 75 34.63 -11.07 2.69
CA ALA A 75 35.10 -11.24 1.32
C ALA A 75 35.87 -10.01 0.81
N ALA A 76 35.43 -8.81 1.16
CA ALA A 76 36.11 -7.56 0.82
C ALA A 76 37.44 -7.40 1.59
N CYS A 77 37.54 -7.94 2.78
CA CYS A 77 38.80 -7.99 3.58
C CYS A 77 39.50 -9.29 3.25
N LEU A 78 40.20 -9.38 2.13
CA LEU A 78 40.96 -10.56 1.69
C LEU A 78 41.59 -11.29 2.88
N SER A 79 40.95 -12.34 3.40
CA SER A 79 41.49 -13.15 4.49
C SER A 79 42.47 -14.15 3.90
N VAL A 80 43.74 -13.96 4.21
CA VAL A 80 44.82 -14.81 3.77
C VAL A 80 45.32 -15.63 4.96
N PHE A 81 45.25 -16.96 4.83
CA PHE A 81 45.89 -17.86 5.79
C PHE A 81 47.23 -18.30 5.26
N ILE A 82 48.25 -18.15 6.07
CA ILE A 82 49.62 -18.59 5.78
C ILE A 82 49.76 -19.98 6.41
N LYS A 83 49.82 -21.01 5.60
CA LYS A 83 50.10 -22.38 6.05
C LYS A 83 51.59 -22.57 6.21
N LYS A 84 52.03 -22.70 7.45
CA LYS A 84 53.45 -23.02 7.73
C LYS A 84 53.66 -24.50 7.56
N GLN A 85 54.46 -24.90 6.57
CA GLN A 85 54.96 -26.29 6.47
C GLN A 85 56.19 -26.38 7.35
N LEU A 86 56.18 -27.30 8.32
CA LEU A 86 57.38 -27.66 9.05
C LEU A 86 58.42 -28.16 8.05
N PRO A 87 59.66 -27.64 8.04
CA PRO A 87 60.70 -28.20 7.20
C PRO A 87 60.89 -29.64 7.63
N THR A 88 60.74 -30.57 6.68
CA THR A 88 61.09 -31.98 6.88
C THR A 88 62.59 -32.01 7.14
N THR A 89 62.98 -32.02 8.40
CA THR A 89 64.31 -32.25 8.81
C THR A 89 64.68 -33.68 8.45
N GLY A 90 65.32 -33.81 7.31
CA GLY A 90 66.01 -35.07 6.98
C GLY A 90 67.00 -35.38 8.06
N ILE A 91 66.85 -36.54 8.69
CA ILE A 91 67.81 -37.06 9.65
C ILE A 91 69.19 -37.06 8.98
N GLY A 92 70.10 -36.16 9.42
CA GLY A 92 71.50 -36.24 9.02
C GLY A 92 72.06 -35.01 8.29
N ARG A 93 71.99 -33.81 8.89
CA ARG A 93 73.06 -32.78 8.71
C ARG A 93 73.07 -31.83 9.86
N GLN A 94 73.93 -32.07 10.81
CA GLN A 94 74.51 -30.99 11.65
C GLN A 94 75.34 -30.11 10.73
N ASN A 95 74.81 -29.01 10.33
CA ASN A 95 75.55 -27.82 9.98
C ASN A 95 74.72 -26.61 10.39
N GLY A 96 75.28 -25.85 11.35
CA GLY A 96 74.68 -24.72 11.97
C GLY A 96 74.41 -23.56 10.99
N SER A 97 73.33 -23.66 10.28
CA SER A 97 72.67 -22.48 9.70
C SER A 97 71.58 -22.09 10.64
N VAL A 98 71.84 -21.05 11.40
CA VAL A 98 70.81 -20.33 12.17
C VAL A 98 69.71 -20.00 11.21
N PRO A 99 68.47 -20.48 11.43
CA PRO A 99 67.31 -20.04 10.59
C PRO A 99 67.27 -18.54 10.73
N GLY A 100 67.30 -17.82 9.61
CA GLY A 100 67.04 -16.39 9.60
C GLY A 100 65.71 -16.08 10.35
N PRO A 101 65.55 -14.89 10.89
CA PRO A 101 64.40 -14.56 11.72
C PRO A 101 63.14 -14.84 10.94
N HIS A 102 62.42 -15.89 11.34
CA HIS A 102 61.07 -16.17 10.80
C HIS A 102 60.18 -14.94 11.09
N GLN A 103 59.63 -14.35 10.05
CA GLN A 103 58.71 -13.26 10.25
C GLN A 103 57.47 -13.77 11.00
N ASP A 104 57.22 -13.14 12.14
CA ASP A 104 55.98 -13.37 12.86
C ASP A 104 54.85 -12.54 12.23
N TYR A 105 53.81 -13.22 11.79
CA TYR A 105 52.64 -12.59 11.15
C TYR A 105 51.56 -12.23 12.18
N GLN A 106 51.74 -12.55 13.45
CA GLN A 106 50.74 -12.21 14.48
C GLN A 106 50.55 -10.70 14.61
N GLY A 107 49.31 -10.27 14.61
CA GLY A 107 48.95 -8.83 14.76
C GLY A 107 49.21 -7.96 13.55
N LYS A 108 49.58 -8.51 12.38
CA LYS A 108 49.76 -7.73 11.15
C LYS A 108 48.46 -7.68 10.35
N SER A 109 48.01 -6.46 10.05
CA SER A 109 46.89 -6.24 9.17
C SER A 109 47.32 -6.29 7.69
N ILE A 110 46.45 -6.79 6.84
CA ILE A 110 46.62 -6.82 5.38
C ILE A 110 45.94 -5.59 4.81
N ALA A 111 46.67 -4.73 4.09
CA ALA A 111 46.10 -3.61 3.35
C ALA A 111 45.81 -4.00 1.91
N PRO A 112 44.79 -3.43 1.28
CA PRO A 112 44.52 -3.67 -0.13
C PRO A 112 45.71 -3.31 -1.01
N GLY A 113 46.11 -4.22 -1.91
CA GLY A 113 47.26 -4.00 -2.81
C GLY A 113 48.63 -4.26 -2.19
N MET A 114 48.70 -4.76 -0.97
CA MET A 114 49.99 -5.09 -0.34
C MET A 114 50.58 -6.36 -0.96
N ILE A 115 51.84 -6.24 -1.46
CA ILE A 115 52.66 -7.37 -1.89
C ILE A 115 53.62 -7.66 -0.74
N LYS A 116 53.62 -8.90 -0.24
CA LYS A 116 54.50 -9.32 0.84
C LYS A 116 55.18 -10.63 0.50
N GLU A 117 56.49 -10.69 0.74
CA GLU A 117 57.26 -11.91 0.60
C GLU A 117 56.95 -12.85 1.79
N LEU A 118 56.83 -14.13 1.49
CA LEU A 118 56.61 -15.20 2.46
C LEU A 118 57.94 -15.84 2.82
N ASN A 119 57.99 -16.45 4.01
CA ASN A 119 59.14 -17.26 4.36
C ASN A 119 59.19 -18.57 3.49
N ALA A 120 60.38 -19.07 3.28
CA ALA A 120 60.56 -20.34 2.57
C ALA A 120 59.77 -21.47 3.26
N GLY A 121 58.89 -22.12 2.51
CA GLY A 121 58.01 -23.20 3.01
C GLY A 121 56.61 -22.71 3.47
N ASP A 122 56.35 -21.43 3.45
CA ASP A 122 55.00 -20.91 3.74
C ASP A 122 54.14 -20.88 2.46
N GLU A 123 52.94 -21.33 2.55
CA GLU A 123 51.98 -21.37 1.45
C GLU A 123 50.77 -20.44 1.80
N ILE A 124 50.32 -19.66 0.82
CA ILE A 124 49.14 -18.84 0.97
C ILE A 124 47.91 -19.65 0.63
N GLN A 125 47.01 -19.78 1.57
CA GLN A 125 45.67 -20.26 1.33
C GLN A 125 44.68 -19.09 1.44
N VAL A 126 44.17 -18.67 0.31
CA VAL A 126 43.09 -17.68 0.28
C VAL A 126 41.79 -18.40 0.64
N VAL A 127 41.22 -18.02 1.78
CA VAL A 127 39.85 -18.44 2.11
C VAL A 127 38.91 -17.58 1.28
N ASN A 128 38.54 -18.12 0.14
CA ASN A 128 37.45 -17.56 -0.62
C ASN A 128 36.15 -18.18 -0.07
N PRO A 129 35.26 -17.42 0.57
CA PRO A 129 33.99 -17.93 1.04
C PRO A 129 33.03 -18.16 -0.14
N THR A 130 33.47 -19.01 -1.11
CA THR A 130 32.64 -19.52 -2.20
C THR A 130 31.69 -20.60 -1.68
N GLY A 131 30.85 -20.26 -0.72
CA GLY A 131 29.57 -20.94 -0.58
C GLY A 131 28.75 -20.61 -1.82
N GLN A 132 27.94 -21.57 -2.33
CA GLN A 132 26.98 -21.27 -3.40
C GLN A 132 26.36 -19.92 -3.10
N ALA A 133 26.53 -18.99 -4.04
CA ALA A 133 25.87 -17.70 -3.94
C ALA A 133 24.38 -17.99 -4.05
N THR A 134 23.75 -18.28 -2.92
CA THR A 134 22.30 -18.17 -2.82
C THR A 134 22.03 -16.77 -3.30
N ASP A 135 21.28 -16.64 -4.36
CA ASP A 135 20.89 -15.32 -4.85
C ASP A 135 20.17 -14.60 -3.70
N ALA A 136 20.94 -13.78 -2.98
CA ALA A 136 20.45 -13.10 -1.78
C ALA A 136 19.24 -12.22 -2.11
N ALA A 137 19.24 -11.64 -3.32
CA ALA A 137 18.14 -10.81 -3.78
C ALA A 137 16.88 -11.64 -3.97
N SER A 138 16.95 -12.80 -4.63
CA SER A 138 15.80 -13.69 -4.82
C SER A 138 15.28 -14.24 -3.50
N TYR A 139 16.14 -14.54 -2.54
CA TYR A 139 15.72 -14.99 -1.21
C TYR A 139 14.95 -13.87 -0.46
N ILE A 140 15.50 -12.66 -0.43
CA ILE A 140 14.85 -11.53 0.22
C ILE A 140 13.51 -11.22 -0.45
N LYS A 141 13.46 -11.26 -1.79
CA LYS A 141 12.23 -11.06 -2.56
C LYS A 141 11.18 -12.12 -2.23
N LEU A 142 11.58 -13.38 -2.09
CA LEU A 142 10.69 -14.46 -1.67
C LEU A 142 10.13 -14.19 -0.25
N GLN A 143 10.98 -13.78 0.70
CA GLN A 143 10.53 -13.47 2.05
C GLN A 143 9.55 -12.30 2.07
N GLN A 144 9.81 -11.24 1.29
CA GLN A 144 8.90 -10.10 1.17
C GLN A 144 7.54 -10.51 0.58
N ARG A 145 7.52 -11.38 -0.44
CA ARG A 145 6.28 -11.94 -1.00
C ARG A 145 5.49 -12.74 0.04
N LEU A 146 6.17 -13.56 0.84
CA LEU A 146 5.53 -14.34 1.90
C LEU A 146 5.03 -13.46 3.05
N VAL A 147 5.71 -12.36 3.35
CA VAL A 147 5.25 -11.37 4.33
C VAL A 147 4.01 -10.66 3.79
N GLY A 148 4.03 -10.16 2.55
CA GLY A 148 2.87 -9.54 1.92
C GLY A 148 1.66 -10.47 1.87
N ALA A 149 1.86 -11.71 1.41
CA ALA A 149 0.81 -12.73 1.38
C ALA A 149 0.22 -13.03 2.77
N GLY A 150 1.05 -13.03 3.81
CA GLY A 150 0.59 -13.25 5.19
C GLY A 150 -0.17 -12.06 5.79
N GLN A 151 -0.02 -10.86 5.21
CA GLN A 151 -0.76 -9.66 5.57
C GLN A 151 -1.95 -9.39 4.63
N GLY A 152 -2.15 -10.22 3.60
CA GLY A 152 -3.19 -10.01 2.58
C GLY A 152 -2.92 -8.82 1.66
N ILE A 153 -1.65 -8.41 1.49
CA ILE A 153 -1.25 -7.30 0.63
C ILE A 153 -0.26 -7.75 -0.44
N SER A 154 -0.25 -7.05 -1.57
CA SER A 154 0.61 -7.37 -2.71
C SER A 154 2.10 -7.19 -2.39
N TYR A 155 2.96 -7.86 -3.18
CA TYR A 155 4.42 -7.68 -3.11
C TYR A 155 4.82 -6.22 -3.37
N GLU A 156 4.21 -5.60 -4.34
CA GLU A 156 4.45 -4.21 -4.73
C GLU A 156 4.11 -3.24 -3.59
N ALA A 157 3.03 -3.47 -2.87
CA ALA A 157 2.66 -2.67 -1.70
C ALA A 157 3.65 -2.87 -0.54
N THR A 158 4.14 -4.11 -0.34
CA THR A 158 5.06 -4.45 0.75
C THR A 158 6.47 -3.92 0.50
N SER A 159 7.00 -4.14 -0.72
CA SER A 159 8.39 -3.82 -1.08
C SER A 159 8.57 -2.46 -1.73
N ARG A 160 7.50 -1.92 -2.34
CA ARG A 160 7.50 -0.77 -3.25
C ARG A 160 8.39 -0.95 -4.48
N ASP A 161 8.70 -2.21 -4.81
CA ASP A 161 9.48 -2.57 -5.99
C ASP A 161 8.55 -2.82 -7.19
N MET A 162 8.57 -1.91 -8.16
CA MET A 162 7.78 -1.97 -9.38
C MET A 162 8.58 -2.47 -10.59
N SER A 163 9.82 -2.95 -10.38
CA SER A 163 10.75 -3.26 -11.48
C SER A 163 10.29 -4.37 -12.40
N GLU A 164 9.53 -5.35 -11.90
CA GLU A 164 9.01 -6.49 -12.67
C GLU A 164 7.51 -6.39 -12.96
N SER A 165 6.86 -5.31 -12.53
CA SER A 165 5.43 -5.15 -12.69
C SER A 165 5.08 -4.47 -14.00
N ASN A 166 3.95 -4.87 -14.60
CA ASN A 166 3.33 -4.17 -15.72
C ASN A 166 2.01 -3.55 -15.26
N TYR A 167 1.42 -2.68 -16.10
CA TYR A 167 0.18 -1.98 -15.76
C TYR A 167 -0.94 -2.93 -15.31
N SER A 168 -1.10 -4.07 -15.99
CA SER A 168 -2.19 -5.02 -15.67
C SER A 168 -1.95 -5.74 -14.34
N SER A 169 -0.72 -6.19 -14.08
CA SER A 169 -0.37 -6.85 -12.81
C SER A 169 -0.45 -5.88 -11.62
N THR A 170 0.07 -4.65 -11.80
CA THR A 170 -0.04 -3.62 -10.77
C THR A 170 -1.50 -3.28 -10.45
N ARG A 171 -2.33 -3.13 -11.49
CA ARG A 171 -3.77 -2.87 -11.29
C ARG A 171 -4.45 -4.01 -10.55
N GLN A 172 -4.16 -5.26 -10.90
CA GLN A 172 -4.70 -6.42 -10.20
C GLN A 172 -4.28 -6.44 -8.73
N GLY A 173 -2.99 -6.20 -8.45
CA GLY A 173 -2.48 -6.10 -7.07
C GLY A 173 -3.20 -5.03 -6.25
N ILE A 174 -3.41 -3.83 -6.81
CA ILE A 174 -4.14 -2.75 -6.14
C ILE A 174 -5.61 -3.14 -5.87
N ILE A 175 -6.27 -3.87 -6.78
CA ILE A 175 -7.65 -4.31 -6.57
C ILE A 175 -7.71 -5.33 -5.41
N GLU A 176 -6.76 -6.25 -5.33
CA GLU A 176 -6.66 -7.22 -4.23
C GLU A 176 -6.33 -6.54 -2.90
N ASP A 177 -5.38 -5.60 -2.88
CA ASP A 177 -5.06 -4.79 -1.71
C ASP A 177 -6.28 -3.98 -1.23
N ASP A 178 -7.06 -3.40 -2.16
CA ASP A 178 -8.28 -2.67 -1.85
C ASP A 178 -9.34 -3.54 -1.16
N MET A 179 -9.41 -4.84 -1.50
CA MET A 179 -10.33 -5.78 -0.83
C MET A 179 -9.93 -5.99 0.64
N THR A 180 -8.65 -6.18 0.90
CA THR A 180 -8.11 -6.28 2.28
C THR A 180 -8.37 -4.98 3.07
N TYR A 181 -8.09 -3.83 2.47
CA TYR A 181 -8.35 -2.54 3.12
C TYR A 181 -9.84 -2.24 3.31
N ALA A 182 -10.74 -2.81 2.49
CA ALA A 182 -12.16 -2.61 2.64
C ALA A 182 -12.70 -3.22 3.93
N GLU A 183 -12.24 -4.41 4.32
CA GLU A 183 -12.62 -5.06 5.57
C GLU A 183 -12.20 -4.22 6.80
N GLU A 184 -10.96 -3.72 6.79
CA GLU A 184 -10.47 -2.86 7.87
C GLU A 184 -11.21 -1.51 7.94
N LYS A 185 -11.53 -0.93 6.77
CA LYS A 185 -12.32 0.29 6.69
C LYS A 185 -13.72 0.11 7.28
N GLU A 186 -14.39 -0.98 6.97
CA GLU A 186 -15.73 -1.26 7.47
C GLU A 186 -15.72 -1.34 9.00
N MET A 187 -14.77 -2.06 9.58
CA MET A 187 -14.57 -2.13 11.03
C MET A 187 -14.31 -0.76 11.66
N LEU A 188 -13.48 0.08 11.01
CA LEU A 188 -13.21 1.43 11.49
C LEU A 188 -14.44 2.35 11.37
N MET A 189 -15.24 2.22 10.32
CA MET A 189 -16.48 2.98 10.15
C MET A 189 -17.49 2.67 11.25
N GLU A 190 -17.68 1.40 11.63
CA GLU A 190 -18.54 1.02 12.76
C GLU A 190 -18.13 1.72 14.06
N VAL A 191 -16.82 1.78 14.32
CA VAL A 191 -16.28 2.51 15.49
C VAL A 191 -16.51 4.01 15.39
N MET A 192 -16.32 4.56 14.21
CA MET A 192 -16.54 6.00 13.96
C MET A 192 -18.01 6.38 14.10
N ASP A 193 -18.95 5.49 13.71
CA ASP A 193 -20.38 5.68 13.92
C ASP A 193 -20.71 5.81 15.41
N GLU A 194 -20.19 4.91 16.27
CA GLU A 194 -20.40 4.98 17.71
C GLU A 194 -19.83 6.27 18.33
N ILE A 195 -18.65 6.69 17.89
CA ILE A 195 -18.04 7.96 18.30
C ILE A 195 -18.90 9.14 17.86
N TYR A 196 -19.37 9.14 16.62
CA TYR A 196 -20.19 10.22 16.06
C TYR A 196 -21.53 10.34 16.80
N GLU A 197 -22.24 9.24 17.01
CA GLU A 197 -23.50 9.24 17.78
C GLU A 197 -23.30 9.81 19.20
N THR A 198 -22.23 9.37 19.87
CA THR A 198 -21.88 9.86 21.23
C THR A 198 -21.56 11.36 21.20
N PHE A 199 -20.85 11.82 20.15
CA PHE A 199 -20.52 13.22 19.96
C PHE A 199 -21.78 14.09 19.76
N ILE A 200 -22.71 13.66 18.90
CA ILE A 200 -23.97 14.37 18.65
C ILE A 200 -24.82 14.46 19.92
N ILE A 201 -24.91 13.35 20.68
CA ILE A 201 -25.60 13.36 21.99
C ILE A 201 -24.95 14.37 22.95
N SER A 202 -23.62 14.42 22.97
CA SER A 202 -22.89 15.34 23.85
C SER A 202 -23.12 16.81 23.46
N LEU A 203 -23.17 17.15 22.17
CA LEU A 203 -23.49 18.48 21.68
C LEU A 203 -24.93 18.90 22.06
N TRP A 204 -25.89 17.97 21.98
CA TRP A 204 -27.25 18.24 22.40
C TRP A 204 -27.34 18.46 23.91
N LEU A 205 -26.65 17.68 24.73
CA LEU A 205 -26.60 17.84 26.18
C LEU A 205 -25.90 19.15 26.60
N ALA A 206 -24.89 19.58 25.84
CA ALA A 206 -24.22 20.84 26.07
C ALA A 206 -25.06 22.07 25.65
N GLY A 207 -26.19 21.88 24.94
CA GLY A 207 -27.04 22.94 24.42
C GLY A 207 -26.48 23.65 23.18
N GLU A 208 -25.45 23.10 22.56
CA GLU A 208 -24.86 23.65 21.32
C GLU A 208 -25.67 23.23 20.08
N LEU A 209 -26.41 22.12 20.17
CA LEU A 209 -27.32 21.67 19.12
C LEU A 209 -28.75 22.03 19.49
N ASP A 210 -29.35 23.02 18.80
CA ASP A 210 -30.74 23.41 18.98
C ASP A 210 -31.67 22.42 18.24
N ALA A 211 -31.91 21.30 18.88
CA ALA A 211 -32.78 20.22 18.38
C ALA A 211 -33.80 19.85 19.47
N LYS A 212 -34.99 20.51 19.43
CA LYS A 212 -36.06 20.29 20.44
C LYS A 212 -36.69 18.91 20.32
N ASP A 213 -36.68 18.34 19.13
CA ASP A 213 -37.24 17.03 18.78
C ASP A 213 -36.18 15.91 18.71
N PHE A 214 -35.00 16.14 19.29
CA PHE A 214 -33.85 15.23 19.17
C PHE A 214 -34.17 13.77 19.55
N TRP A 215 -34.84 13.57 20.70
CA TRP A 215 -35.15 12.23 21.19
C TRP A 215 -36.25 11.52 20.39
N ASP A 216 -37.14 12.28 19.74
CA ASP A 216 -38.21 11.73 18.91
C ASP A 216 -37.74 11.38 17.50
N ASN A 217 -36.69 12.07 17.00
CA ASN A 217 -36.18 11.95 15.65
C ASN A 217 -34.67 11.67 15.59
N LYS A 218 -34.14 10.82 16.49
CA LYS A 218 -32.69 10.50 16.58
C LYS A 218 -32.08 10.13 15.25
N ASP A 219 -32.74 9.25 14.49
CA ASP A 219 -32.24 8.71 13.23
C ASP A 219 -31.91 9.81 12.22
N LYS A 220 -32.68 10.89 12.24
CA LYS A 220 -32.42 12.05 11.37
C LYS A 220 -31.15 12.80 11.73
N TYR A 221 -30.85 12.90 13.04
CA TYR A 221 -29.66 13.61 13.53
C TYR A 221 -28.40 12.74 13.47
N PHE A 222 -28.57 11.43 13.45
CA PHE A 222 -27.50 10.46 13.28
C PHE A 222 -27.19 10.12 11.82
N GLU A 223 -28.07 10.57 10.89
CA GLU A 223 -27.84 10.36 9.46
C GLU A 223 -26.53 11.05 9.04
N HIS A 224 -25.56 10.26 8.61
CA HIS A 224 -24.29 10.73 8.10
C HIS A 224 -23.73 9.77 7.06
N ALA A 225 -22.63 10.15 6.43
CA ALA A 225 -21.92 9.28 5.49
C ALA A 225 -20.41 9.57 5.58
N TRP A 226 -19.65 8.51 5.71
CA TRP A 226 -18.19 8.61 5.70
C TRP A 226 -17.68 8.68 4.28
N ILE A 227 -16.92 9.73 3.97
CA ILE A 227 -16.23 9.87 2.69
C ILE A 227 -14.77 9.52 2.92
N THR A 228 -14.31 8.45 2.26
CA THR A 228 -12.93 8.01 2.38
C THR A 228 -12.01 8.84 1.51
N ALA A 229 -10.69 8.81 1.82
CA ALA A 229 -9.70 9.44 0.96
C ALA A 229 -9.81 8.92 -0.48
N PRO A 230 -9.64 9.79 -1.49
CA PRO A 230 -9.79 9.41 -2.89
C PRO A 230 -8.75 8.37 -3.30
N LYS A 231 -9.18 7.42 -4.10
CA LYS A 231 -8.26 6.48 -4.74
C LYS A 231 -7.45 7.21 -5.80
N LYS A 232 -6.13 7.09 -5.73
CA LYS A 232 -5.27 7.67 -6.77
C LYS A 232 -5.43 6.89 -8.08
N TRP A 233 -5.66 7.60 -9.16
CA TRP A 233 -5.76 7.00 -10.48
C TRP A 233 -4.39 6.64 -11.03
N ILE A 234 -4.27 5.46 -11.61
CA ILE A 234 -3.05 5.02 -12.31
C ILE A 234 -3.02 5.65 -13.70
N ASP A 235 -4.16 5.65 -14.39
CA ASP A 235 -4.35 6.25 -15.72
C ASP A 235 -5.61 7.12 -15.68
N PRO A 236 -5.45 8.43 -15.45
CA PRO A 236 -6.59 9.34 -15.31
C PRO A 236 -7.54 9.33 -16.50
N GLN A 237 -7.02 9.17 -17.72
CA GLN A 237 -7.84 9.18 -18.92
C GLN A 237 -8.75 7.94 -19.00
N LYS A 238 -8.20 6.75 -18.74
CA LYS A 238 -8.96 5.51 -18.78
C LYS A 238 -10.02 5.48 -17.67
N GLU A 239 -9.69 5.95 -16.49
CA GLU A 239 -10.61 5.95 -15.36
C GLU A 239 -11.71 6.99 -15.50
N ALA A 240 -11.40 8.18 -16.01
CA ALA A 240 -12.41 9.19 -16.33
C ALA A 240 -13.41 8.67 -17.41
N ASN A 241 -12.90 8.00 -18.46
CA ASN A 241 -13.74 7.39 -19.48
C ASN A 241 -14.60 6.25 -18.92
N ALA A 242 -14.04 5.40 -18.04
CA ALA A 242 -14.79 4.34 -17.37
C ALA A 242 -15.92 4.91 -16.49
N ASN A 243 -15.64 5.95 -15.71
CA ASN A 243 -16.64 6.64 -14.91
C ASN A 243 -17.74 7.29 -15.76
N LYS A 244 -17.36 7.91 -16.90
CA LYS A 244 -18.33 8.46 -17.86
C LYS A 244 -19.24 7.38 -18.43
N ILE A 245 -18.71 6.22 -18.80
CA ILE A 245 -19.47 5.08 -19.30
C ILE A 245 -20.38 4.53 -18.20
N ALA A 246 -19.86 4.32 -17.00
CA ALA A 246 -20.61 3.81 -15.86
C ALA A 246 -21.79 4.73 -15.47
N LEU A 247 -21.58 6.05 -15.51
CA LEU A 247 -22.63 7.03 -15.29
C LEU A 247 -23.71 6.97 -16.39
N ASN A 248 -23.31 6.92 -17.66
CA ASN A 248 -24.23 6.87 -18.81
C ASN A 248 -25.02 5.56 -18.88
N THR A 249 -24.46 4.46 -18.38
CA THR A 249 -25.13 3.14 -18.33
C THR A 249 -25.94 2.92 -17.04
N GLY A 250 -25.90 3.86 -16.10
CA GLY A 250 -26.56 3.73 -14.80
C GLY A 250 -25.90 2.75 -13.84
N GLN A 251 -24.69 2.29 -14.13
CA GLN A 251 -23.93 1.40 -13.23
C GLN A 251 -23.40 2.12 -12.00
N LYS A 252 -23.11 3.42 -12.13
CA LYS A 252 -22.73 4.29 -11.01
C LYS A 252 -23.56 5.57 -11.03
N THR A 253 -23.84 6.09 -9.84
CA THR A 253 -24.46 7.40 -9.66
C THR A 253 -23.39 8.49 -9.54
N PHE A 254 -23.76 9.74 -9.80
CA PHE A 254 -22.89 10.88 -9.58
C PHE A 254 -22.43 10.97 -8.12
N LYS A 255 -23.33 10.67 -7.17
CA LYS A 255 -23.02 10.62 -5.72
C LYS A 255 -21.91 9.60 -5.41
N GLN A 256 -21.95 8.42 -6.02
CA GLN A 256 -20.93 7.39 -5.83
C GLN A 256 -19.58 7.81 -6.39
N ILE A 257 -19.58 8.40 -7.60
CA ILE A 257 -18.34 8.90 -8.23
C ILE A 257 -17.71 10.03 -7.40
N ALA A 258 -18.53 10.96 -6.88
CA ALA A 258 -18.07 12.02 -6.01
C ALA A 258 -17.44 11.46 -4.72
N ALA A 259 -18.08 10.48 -4.08
CA ALA A 259 -17.57 9.83 -2.88
C ALA A 259 -16.24 9.06 -3.15
N GLU A 260 -16.12 8.36 -4.29
CA GLU A 260 -14.86 7.72 -4.71
C GLU A 260 -13.73 8.73 -4.92
N ASN A 261 -14.07 9.95 -5.33
CA ASN A 261 -13.13 11.07 -5.47
C ASN A 261 -12.89 11.83 -4.16
N GLY A 262 -13.48 11.38 -3.04
CA GLY A 262 -13.28 11.98 -1.72
C GLY A 262 -14.00 13.31 -1.52
N THR A 263 -15.06 13.56 -2.29
CA THR A 263 -15.84 14.82 -2.19
C THR A 263 -17.31 14.51 -1.93
N ASP A 264 -17.99 15.42 -1.19
CA ASP A 264 -19.44 15.37 -1.12
C ASP A 264 -20.04 15.89 -2.42
N TRP A 265 -21.00 15.15 -2.96
CA TRP A 265 -21.65 15.48 -4.23
C TRP A 265 -22.42 16.80 -4.20
N LYS A 266 -22.97 17.21 -3.03
CA LYS A 266 -23.66 18.50 -2.87
C LYS A 266 -22.69 19.64 -3.00
N THR A 267 -21.60 19.60 -2.22
CA THR A 267 -20.52 20.58 -2.30
C THR A 267 -19.97 20.67 -3.71
N GLN A 268 -19.75 19.54 -4.39
CA GLN A 268 -19.27 19.54 -5.77
C GLN A 268 -20.24 20.21 -6.75
N VAL A 269 -21.54 20.01 -6.57
CA VAL A 269 -22.57 20.67 -7.40
C VAL A 269 -22.65 22.16 -7.10
N ASP A 270 -22.58 22.54 -5.83
CA ASP A 270 -22.59 23.94 -5.40
C ASP A 270 -21.35 24.68 -5.95
N ASP A 271 -20.16 24.09 -5.86
CA ASP A 271 -18.92 24.66 -6.43
C ASP A 271 -19.03 24.85 -7.96
N ILE A 272 -19.59 23.85 -8.67
CA ILE A 272 -19.79 23.97 -10.13
C ILE A 272 -20.80 25.08 -10.44
N ALA A 273 -21.90 25.18 -9.69
CA ALA A 273 -22.92 26.19 -9.89
C ALA A 273 -22.34 27.59 -9.64
N GLU A 274 -21.57 27.77 -8.58
CA GLU A 274 -20.88 29.04 -8.26
C GLU A 274 -19.94 29.46 -9.39
N VAL A 275 -19.10 28.53 -9.88
CA VAL A 275 -18.19 28.81 -11.01
C VAL A 275 -18.93 29.19 -12.28
N LEU A 276 -20.02 28.50 -12.62
CA LEU A 276 -20.83 28.81 -13.81
C LEU A 276 -21.52 30.17 -13.68
N GLN A 277 -22.06 30.48 -12.50
CA GLN A 277 -22.70 31.75 -12.24
C GLN A 277 -21.69 32.90 -12.32
N TYR A 278 -20.55 32.79 -11.65
CA TYR A 278 -19.49 33.80 -11.66
C TYR A 278 -18.98 34.08 -13.07
N ALA A 279 -18.69 33.00 -13.85
CA ALA A 279 -18.22 33.15 -15.22
C ALA A 279 -19.22 33.89 -16.11
N LYS A 280 -20.51 33.62 -15.94
CA LYS A 280 -21.59 34.25 -16.72
C LYS A 280 -21.85 35.67 -16.31
N GLU A 281 -21.92 35.97 -15.00
CA GLU A 281 -22.29 37.30 -14.47
C GLU A 281 -21.13 38.32 -14.59
N GLU A 282 -19.92 37.91 -14.21
CA GLU A 282 -18.77 38.84 -14.18
C GLU A 282 -18.03 38.94 -15.51
N HIS A 283 -18.00 37.86 -16.30
CA HIS A 283 -17.18 37.79 -17.51
C HIS A 283 -17.96 37.50 -18.80
N GLY A 284 -19.26 37.23 -18.72
CA GLY A 284 -20.09 36.91 -19.88
C GLY A 284 -19.70 35.60 -20.60
N ILE A 285 -18.95 34.72 -19.92
CA ILE A 285 -18.45 33.47 -20.47
C ILE A 285 -19.40 32.33 -20.09
N ASP A 286 -19.87 31.56 -21.09
CA ASP A 286 -20.64 30.33 -20.84
C ASP A 286 -19.69 29.13 -20.79
N LEU A 287 -19.42 28.63 -19.59
CA LEU A 287 -18.61 27.44 -19.33
C LEU A 287 -19.43 26.14 -19.28
N GLY A 288 -20.75 26.20 -19.39
CA GLY A 288 -21.62 25.02 -19.28
C GLY A 288 -21.28 23.92 -20.29
N GLY A 289 -20.98 24.29 -21.52
CA GLY A 289 -20.58 23.35 -22.57
C GLY A 289 -19.20 22.71 -22.33
N VAL A 290 -18.30 23.38 -21.61
CA VAL A 290 -16.94 22.89 -21.29
C VAL A 290 -16.97 21.96 -20.08
N ILE A 291 -17.66 22.39 -19.02
CA ILE A 291 -17.70 21.66 -17.72
C ILE A 291 -18.62 20.43 -17.79
N LEU A 292 -19.80 20.58 -18.39
CA LEU A 292 -20.82 19.54 -18.45
C LEU A 292 -20.77 18.65 -19.71
N GLY A 293 -19.85 18.97 -20.63
CA GLY A 293 -19.70 18.27 -21.90
C GLY A 293 -20.77 18.64 -22.94
N GLN A 294 -20.46 18.51 -24.23
CA GLN A 294 -21.30 18.95 -25.36
C GLN A 294 -22.60 18.17 -25.57
N ALA A 295 -23.09 17.42 -24.59
CA ALA A 295 -24.30 16.62 -24.73
C ALA A 295 -25.62 17.43 -24.74
N VAL A 296 -25.58 18.73 -24.49
CA VAL A 296 -26.80 19.58 -24.40
C VAL A 296 -27.07 20.40 -25.67
N GLN A 297 -26.22 20.38 -26.69
CA GLN A 297 -26.39 21.25 -27.88
C GLN A 297 -27.02 20.58 -29.12
N GLN A 298 -27.77 19.50 -29.00
CA GLN A 298 -28.50 18.94 -30.15
C GLN A 298 -30.03 18.94 -30.01
N GLN A 299 -30.59 19.86 -29.29
CA GLN A 299 -32.05 20.08 -29.32
C GLN A 299 -32.40 21.55 -29.36
N THR A 300 -32.23 22.20 -30.48
CA THR A 300 -33.11 23.26 -31.00
C THR A 300 -32.54 23.83 -32.28
N ALA A 301 -32.67 23.11 -33.40
CA ALA A 301 -32.74 23.74 -34.70
C ALA A 301 -34.14 23.46 -35.26
N PRO A 302 -34.95 24.47 -35.55
CA PRO A 302 -36.26 24.26 -36.19
C PRO A 302 -36.03 23.79 -37.62
N ALA A 303 -36.76 22.74 -37.97
CA ALA A 303 -36.77 22.20 -39.32
C ALA A 303 -37.19 23.30 -40.34
N GLN A 304 -36.28 23.73 -41.18
CA GLN A 304 -36.62 24.47 -42.39
C GLN A 304 -37.25 23.50 -43.39
N GLN A 305 -38.52 23.69 -43.64
CA GLN A 305 -39.26 23.13 -44.77
C GLN A 305 -38.62 23.64 -46.04
N THR A 306 -38.01 22.77 -46.82
CA THR A 306 -37.67 23.05 -48.21
C THR A 306 -38.75 22.45 -49.09
N GLU A 307 -39.49 23.36 -49.74
CA GLU A 307 -40.44 23.09 -50.81
C GLU A 307 -39.79 22.34 -51.95
N THR A 308 -40.51 21.37 -52.47
CA THR A 308 -40.22 20.62 -53.69
C THR A 308 -40.66 21.42 -54.91
N PRO A 309 -39.89 21.49 -55.97
CA PRO A 309 -40.48 21.69 -57.29
C PRO A 309 -40.53 20.39 -58.11
N ALA A 310 -41.62 20.22 -58.78
CA ALA A 310 -42.04 19.06 -59.52
C ALA A 310 -41.39 18.94 -60.91
N ALA A 311 -41.32 17.68 -61.34
CA ALA A 311 -41.51 17.13 -62.70
C ALA A 311 -40.50 17.50 -63.82
N GLY A 312 -39.98 16.44 -64.42
CA GLY A 312 -39.34 16.41 -65.75
C GLY A 312 -38.99 14.99 -66.16
N SER A 313 -39.83 14.42 -66.96
CA SER A 313 -39.77 13.13 -67.65
C SER A 313 -38.52 12.94 -68.54
N GLY A 314 -38.04 11.71 -68.67
CA GLY A 314 -37.11 11.33 -69.75
C GLY A 314 -36.59 9.90 -69.58
N ALA A 315 -37.15 9.00 -70.36
CA ALA A 315 -36.72 7.60 -70.58
C ALA A 315 -35.28 7.50 -71.13
N ASP A 316 -34.56 6.43 -70.90
CA ASP A 316 -34.43 5.27 -71.79
C ASP A 316 -33.22 4.40 -71.44
N SER A 317 -33.49 3.12 -71.44
CA SER A 317 -32.74 1.96 -71.94
C SER A 317 -31.27 1.70 -71.53
N SER A 318 -31.11 0.52 -71.11
CA SER A 318 -30.29 -0.61 -71.61
C SER A 318 -29.29 -1.22 -70.62
N THR A 319 -29.59 -2.44 -70.28
CA THR A 319 -28.77 -3.56 -69.80
C THR A 319 -27.76 -4.04 -70.86
N PRO A 320 -26.89 -5.06 -70.68
CA PRO A 320 -26.14 -5.61 -69.55
C PRO A 320 -24.70 -5.98 -69.90
N GLY A 321 -23.99 -6.62 -68.97
CA GLY A 321 -22.75 -7.39 -69.27
C GLY A 321 -21.90 -7.58 -68.03
N LYS A 322 -21.94 -8.61 -67.44
CA LYS A 322 -21.25 -9.92 -67.26
C LYS A 322 -19.71 -9.86 -67.17
N ALA A 323 -19.25 -10.56 -66.16
CA ALA A 323 -18.03 -11.35 -65.95
C ALA A 323 -16.71 -10.54 -65.76
N GLU A 324 -15.91 -10.82 -64.80
CA GLU A 324 -15.33 -12.07 -64.23
C GLU A 324 -15.02 -11.89 -62.77
#